data_e822d39e4b24b33ba5fb279104467d16
#
_entry.id   e822d39e4b24b33ba5fb279104467d16
#
_cell.length_a   1.000
_cell.length_b   1.000
_cell.length_c   1.000
_cell.angle_alpha   90.00
_cell.angle_beta   90.00
_cell.angle_gamma   90.00
#
_symmetry.space_group_name_H-M   'P 1'
#
loop_
_entity.id
_entity.type
_entity.pdbx_description
1 polymer ?
#
loop_
_entity_poly.entity_id
_entity_poly.type
_entity_poly.pdbx_seq_one_letter_code
_entity_poly.pdbx_strand_id
1 'polypeptide(L)'
;MESGENNIKSANMSSIRDNHCRGSVGQFLSDNITLDSNLSIVSAYFTIYAYNQLKEKLENINHLNFLFGEPTFIKSLDPSKTNRRDYKIEDDKIIIPIESRLVQKAVAKACYDWINKKVEIKSMVKPNFLHGKMYHIKQQCGIEKAVVGSSNFTVNGLGLGINHNIELNIIIDNDRDRADLKNWFEFLWNDNTGLVEDVKAQVLNYLQQLYIENEPEFIYFKTLFHIFESYLDEQQKG
;
A
#
# COMPACT_ATOMS: atom_id res chain seq x y z
N MET A 1 41.86 -0.93 -4.29
CA MET A 1 40.67 -0.16 -4.70
C MET A 1 39.86 -0.84 -5.82
N GLU A 2 40.03 -2.13 -6.09
CA GLU A 2 39.35 -2.87 -7.18
C GLU A 2 38.10 -3.67 -6.72
N SER A 3 37.80 -3.73 -5.42
CA SER A 3 36.69 -4.54 -4.91
C SER A 3 35.31 -3.87 -4.98
N GLY A 4 35.25 -2.55 -5.18
CA GLY A 4 33.98 -1.81 -5.21
C GLY A 4 33.22 -1.86 -6.55
N GLU A 5 33.96 -1.81 -7.66
CA GLU A 5 33.34 -1.81 -9.00
C GLU A 5 32.77 -3.18 -9.42
N ASN A 6 33.40 -4.28 -8.94
CA ASN A 6 32.90 -5.62 -9.23
C ASN A 6 31.60 -5.95 -8.49
N ASN A 7 31.37 -5.38 -7.30
CA ASN A 7 30.12 -5.56 -6.56
C ASN A 7 28.93 -4.82 -7.21
N ILE A 8 29.15 -3.65 -7.79
CA ILE A 8 28.09 -2.88 -8.45
C ILE A 8 27.65 -3.57 -9.76
N LYS A 9 28.58 -4.13 -10.52
CA LYS A 9 28.26 -4.87 -11.76
C LYS A 9 27.53 -6.19 -11.49
N SER A 10 27.86 -6.89 -10.40
CA SER A 10 27.15 -8.13 -10.03
C SER A 10 25.75 -7.88 -9.51
N ALA A 11 25.50 -6.76 -8.84
CA ALA A 11 24.16 -6.38 -8.36
C ALA A 11 23.17 -6.11 -9.50
N ASN A 12 23.63 -5.55 -10.62
CA ASN A 12 22.78 -5.28 -11.80
C ASN A 12 22.43 -6.54 -12.62
N MET A 13 23.10 -7.67 -12.40
CA MET A 13 22.80 -8.95 -13.04
C MET A 13 21.98 -9.91 -12.17
N SER A 14 21.71 -9.55 -10.92
CA SER A 14 20.96 -10.41 -10.00
C SER A 14 19.46 -10.32 -10.26
N SER A 15 18.80 -11.47 -10.39
CA SER A 15 17.32 -11.54 -10.39
C SER A 15 16.72 -11.28 -8.99
N ILE A 16 17.53 -11.33 -7.92
CA ILE A 16 17.07 -11.09 -6.55
C ILE A 16 16.97 -9.58 -6.29
N ARG A 17 15.92 -9.19 -5.57
CA ARG A 17 15.72 -7.86 -4.97
C ARG A 17 15.53 -8.04 -3.48
N ASP A 18 16.46 -7.54 -2.67
CA ASP A 18 16.50 -7.78 -1.22
C ASP A 18 16.31 -6.51 -0.39
N ASN A 19 16.09 -5.38 -1.03
CA ASN A 19 16.02 -4.06 -0.40
C ASN A 19 17.33 -3.66 0.33
N HIS A 20 18.42 -4.36 0.08
CA HIS A 20 19.70 -4.08 0.72
C HIS A 20 20.81 -3.85 -0.33
N CYS A 21 21.50 -4.88 -0.75
CA CYS A 21 22.63 -4.74 -1.68
C CYS A 21 22.31 -5.14 -3.14
N ARG A 22 21.14 -5.70 -3.39
CA ARG A 22 20.71 -6.19 -4.72
C ARG A 22 19.55 -5.39 -5.32
N GLY A 23 19.34 -4.18 -4.82
CA GLY A 23 18.26 -3.30 -5.24
C GLY A 23 16.92 -3.64 -4.56
N SER A 24 15.90 -2.83 -4.83
CA SER A 24 14.60 -2.92 -4.18
C SER A 24 13.46 -3.16 -5.18
N VAL A 25 12.32 -3.61 -4.66
CA VAL A 25 11.09 -3.69 -5.46
C VAL A 25 10.63 -2.29 -5.86
N GLY A 26 10.79 -1.29 -4.99
CA GLY A 26 10.48 0.10 -5.31
C GLY A 26 11.28 0.63 -6.51
N GLN A 27 12.59 0.34 -6.56
CA GLN A 27 13.43 0.66 -7.71
C GLN A 27 12.95 -0.08 -8.98
N PHE A 28 12.68 -1.38 -8.86
CA PHE A 28 12.14 -2.16 -9.98
C PHE A 28 10.85 -1.55 -10.54
N LEU A 29 9.92 -1.12 -9.67
CA LEU A 29 8.68 -0.46 -10.11
C LEU A 29 8.98 0.88 -10.79
N SER A 30 9.84 1.71 -10.21
CA SER A 30 10.21 3.02 -10.77
C SER A 30 10.85 2.92 -12.15
N ASP A 31 11.67 1.89 -12.38
CA ASP A 31 12.40 1.69 -13.63
C ASP A 31 11.51 1.10 -14.74
N ASN A 32 10.48 0.32 -14.38
CA ASN A 32 9.70 -0.42 -15.36
C ASN A 32 8.28 0.12 -15.60
N ILE A 33 7.73 0.95 -14.70
CA ILE A 33 6.46 1.63 -14.94
C ILE A 33 6.69 2.76 -15.93
N THR A 34 6.05 2.66 -17.08
CA THR A 34 6.04 3.66 -18.15
C THR A 34 4.64 4.23 -18.36
N LEU A 35 4.53 5.25 -19.20
CA LEU A 35 3.23 5.82 -19.57
C LEU A 35 2.29 4.71 -20.10
N ASP A 36 1.03 4.77 -19.65
CA ASP A 36 -0.06 3.85 -20.00
C ASP A 36 0.22 2.36 -19.69
N SER A 37 1.12 2.07 -18.76
CA SER A 37 1.31 0.71 -18.24
C SER A 37 0.05 0.20 -17.53
N ASN A 38 -0.22 -1.10 -17.67
CA ASN A 38 -1.23 -1.81 -16.87
C ASN A 38 -0.53 -2.64 -15.80
N LEU A 39 -1.01 -2.54 -14.57
CA LEU A 39 -0.41 -3.20 -13.41
C LEU A 39 -1.36 -4.23 -12.81
N SER A 40 -0.79 -5.32 -12.30
CA SER A 40 -1.49 -6.28 -11.43
C SER A 40 -0.62 -6.51 -10.20
N ILE A 41 -1.17 -6.22 -9.02
CA ILE A 41 -0.43 -6.29 -7.75
C ILE A 41 -1.18 -7.18 -6.76
N VAL A 42 -0.45 -8.07 -6.10
CA VAL A 42 -0.90 -8.80 -4.92
C VAL A 42 -0.06 -8.35 -3.73
N SER A 43 -0.71 -7.90 -2.66
CA SER A 43 -0.04 -7.50 -1.42
C SER A 43 -0.97 -7.69 -0.22
N ALA A 44 -0.41 -7.99 0.96
CA ALA A 44 -1.21 -8.04 2.18
C ALA A 44 -1.54 -6.63 2.72
N TYR A 45 -0.67 -5.67 2.48
CA TYR A 45 -0.77 -4.30 3.01
C TYR A 45 -0.54 -3.27 1.92
N PHE A 46 -1.20 -2.11 2.09
CA PHE A 46 -1.02 -0.92 1.28
C PHE A 46 -0.86 0.29 2.19
N THR A 47 0.05 1.21 1.85
CA THR A 47 0.16 2.49 2.55
C THR A 47 0.12 3.66 1.57
N ILE A 48 -0.58 4.74 1.95
CA ILE A 48 -0.61 5.99 1.17
C ILE A 48 0.77 6.59 0.97
N TYR A 49 1.69 6.31 1.88
CA TYR A 49 3.08 6.79 1.78
C TYR A 49 3.87 6.06 0.70
N ALA A 50 3.63 4.75 0.48
CA ALA A 50 4.21 4.02 -0.64
C ALA A 50 3.69 4.55 -1.99
N TYR A 51 2.38 4.82 -2.08
CA TYR A 51 1.81 5.52 -3.23
C TYR A 51 2.52 6.86 -3.45
N ASN A 52 2.67 7.68 -2.41
CA ASN A 52 3.28 9.01 -2.53
C ASN A 52 4.72 8.97 -3.04
N GLN A 53 5.51 7.98 -2.62
CA GLN A 53 6.89 7.78 -3.10
C GLN A 53 6.95 7.38 -4.59
N LEU A 54 5.94 6.68 -5.08
CA LEU A 54 5.83 6.23 -6.48
C LEU A 54 4.86 7.07 -7.31
N LYS A 55 4.35 8.18 -6.77
CA LYS A 55 3.26 8.97 -7.32
C LYS A 55 3.47 9.33 -8.78
N GLU A 56 4.64 9.89 -9.13
CA GLU A 56 4.96 10.32 -10.50
C GLU A 56 4.83 9.18 -11.52
N LYS A 57 5.14 7.96 -11.13
CA LYS A 57 5.00 6.77 -11.97
C LYS A 57 3.55 6.27 -12.01
N LEU A 58 2.93 6.18 -10.84
CA LEU A 58 1.57 5.65 -10.68
C LEU A 58 0.49 6.56 -11.28
N GLU A 59 0.70 7.86 -11.33
CA GLU A 59 -0.23 8.78 -12.00
C GLU A 59 -0.23 8.62 -13.52
N ASN A 60 0.83 8.07 -14.10
CA ASN A 60 0.97 7.87 -15.54
C ASN A 60 0.51 6.49 -16.03
N ILE A 61 0.11 5.58 -15.15
CA ILE A 61 -0.41 4.27 -15.59
C ILE A 61 -1.79 4.39 -16.24
N ASN A 62 -2.15 3.41 -17.08
CA ASN A 62 -3.51 3.29 -17.58
C ASN A 62 -4.44 2.71 -16.52
N HIS A 63 -4.07 1.58 -15.93
CA HIS A 63 -4.91 0.85 -14.97
C HIS A 63 -4.09 0.01 -13.98
N LEU A 64 -4.65 -0.21 -12.79
CA LEU A 64 -4.12 -1.12 -11.78
C LEU A 64 -5.22 -2.00 -11.19
N ASN A 65 -4.99 -3.31 -11.21
CA ASN A 65 -5.74 -4.29 -10.43
C ASN A 65 -4.96 -4.63 -9.15
N PHE A 66 -5.52 -4.29 -8.00
CA PHE A 66 -4.89 -4.53 -6.70
C PHE A 66 -5.66 -5.57 -5.88
N LEU A 67 -5.01 -6.70 -5.57
CA LEU A 67 -5.58 -7.77 -4.77
C LEU A 67 -4.94 -7.81 -3.39
N PHE A 68 -5.75 -7.57 -2.36
CA PHE A 68 -5.35 -7.76 -0.98
C PHE A 68 -5.36 -9.24 -0.59
N GLY A 69 -4.20 -9.75 -0.16
CA GLY A 69 -4.07 -11.12 0.35
C GLY A 69 -4.59 -11.30 1.78
N GLU A 70 -4.75 -10.21 2.53
CA GLU A 70 -5.13 -10.24 3.94
C GLU A 70 -6.38 -9.39 4.22
N PRO A 71 -7.56 -10.04 4.34
CA PRO A 71 -8.82 -9.32 4.53
C PRO A 71 -8.92 -8.62 5.90
N THR A 72 -8.14 -9.00 6.89
CA THR A 72 -8.15 -8.32 8.20
C THR A 72 -7.63 -6.90 8.10
N PHE A 73 -6.74 -6.61 7.15
CA PHE A 73 -6.31 -5.26 6.85
C PHE A 73 -7.51 -4.39 6.41
N ILE A 74 -8.31 -4.85 5.45
CA ILE A 74 -9.52 -4.14 4.99
C ILE A 74 -10.53 -3.97 6.11
N LYS A 75 -10.77 -5.01 6.91
CA LYS A 75 -11.66 -4.95 8.09
C LYS A 75 -11.17 -3.98 9.17
N SER A 76 -9.85 -3.75 9.26
CA SER A 76 -9.28 -2.77 10.19
C SER A 76 -9.47 -1.32 9.73
N LEU A 77 -9.78 -1.10 8.45
CA LEU A 77 -10.09 0.22 7.90
C LEU A 77 -11.51 0.71 8.25
N ASP A 78 -12.34 -0.12 8.89
CA ASP A 78 -13.69 0.25 9.32
C ASP A 78 -13.64 1.40 10.33
N PRO A 79 -14.25 2.56 10.01
CA PRO A 79 -14.20 3.76 10.84
C PRO A 79 -14.84 3.59 12.22
N SER A 80 -15.86 2.73 12.31
CA SER A 80 -16.53 2.44 13.58
C SER A 80 -15.61 1.74 14.58
N LYS A 81 -14.56 1.12 14.09
CA LYS A 81 -13.54 0.41 14.88
C LYS A 81 -12.29 1.24 15.16
N THR A 82 -12.02 2.26 14.34
CA THR A 82 -10.86 3.14 14.51
C THR A 82 -10.98 4.09 15.70
N ASN A 83 -12.17 4.34 16.22
CA ASN A 83 -12.37 5.18 17.40
C ASN A 83 -11.88 4.56 18.74
N ARG A 84 -11.33 3.33 18.74
CA ARG A 84 -10.85 2.66 19.96
C ARG A 84 -9.45 2.04 19.85
N ARG A 85 -8.75 2.23 18.75
CA ARG A 85 -7.33 1.87 18.70
C ARG A 85 -6.52 3.15 18.80
N ASP A 86 -6.19 3.52 20.04
CA ASP A 86 -4.93 4.18 20.31
C ASP A 86 -3.89 3.46 19.47
N TYR A 87 -3.24 4.17 18.57
CA TYR A 87 -1.98 3.70 18.02
C TYR A 87 -1.04 3.58 19.23
N LYS A 88 -1.01 2.41 19.87
CA LYS A 88 0.08 2.02 20.72
C LYS A 88 1.29 1.82 19.82
N ILE A 89 1.93 2.90 19.47
CA ILE A 89 3.37 2.92 19.36
C ILE A 89 3.80 2.90 20.83
N GLU A 90 4.34 1.78 21.27
CA GLU A 90 4.97 1.69 22.56
C GLU A 90 5.99 2.83 22.65
N ASP A 91 5.85 3.62 23.74
CA ASP A 91 6.72 4.70 24.19
C ASP A 91 6.97 5.87 23.22
N ASP A 92 6.38 6.93 23.58
CA ASP A 92 6.51 8.36 23.39
C ASP A 92 5.28 9.00 22.72
N LYS A 93 4.73 9.97 23.41
CA LYS A 93 3.73 10.91 22.93
C LYS A 93 4.28 11.65 21.72
N ILE A 94 4.15 11.07 20.55
CA ILE A 94 4.43 11.78 19.29
C ILE A 94 3.26 12.74 19.08
N ILE A 95 3.43 13.97 19.51
CA ILE A 95 2.65 15.10 19.01
C ILE A 95 3.01 15.20 17.54
N ILE A 96 2.17 14.65 16.67
CA ILE A 96 2.36 14.80 15.21
C ILE A 96 2.23 16.30 14.91
N PRO A 97 3.27 16.96 14.41
CA PRO A 97 3.21 18.38 14.09
C PRO A 97 2.06 18.65 13.11
N ILE A 98 1.39 19.81 13.23
CA ILE A 98 0.27 20.19 12.35
C ILE A 98 0.66 20.10 10.87
N GLU A 99 1.90 20.44 10.52
CA GLU A 99 2.45 20.29 9.17
C GLU A 99 2.40 18.85 8.66
N SER A 100 2.71 17.86 9.50
CA SER A 100 2.63 16.45 9.13
C SER A 100 1.20 15.98 8.86
N ARG A 101 0.21 16.55 9.56
CA ARG A 101 -1.21 16.26 9.31
C ARG A 101 -1.71 16.84 8.00
N LEU A 102 -1.28 18.05 7.64
CA LEU A 102 -1.63 18.67 6.37
C LEU A 102 -1.04 17.88 5.19
N VAL A 103 0.22 17.45 5.31
CA VAL A 103 0.86 16.59 4.31
C VAL A 103 0.13 15.26 4.20
N GLN A 104 -0.23 14.62 5.31
CA GLN A 104 -1.00 13.37 5.30
C GLN A 104 -2.36 13.52 4.60
N LYS A 105 -3.10 14.60 4.88
CA LYS A 105 -4.37 14.90 4.23
C LYS A 105 -4.22 15.08 2.73
N ALA A 106 -3.21 15.83 2.29
CA ALA A 106 -2.93 16.04 0.88
C ALA A 106 -2.57 14.74 0.15
N VAL A 107 -1.75 13.89 0.78
CA VAL A 107 -1.39 12.57 0.25
C VAL A 107 -2.60 11.65 0.20
N ALA A 108 -3.43 11.61 1.25
CA ALA A 108 -4.65 10.80 1.29
C ALA A 108 -5.64 11.22 0.20
N LYS A 109 -5.83 12.54 -0.02
CA LYS A 109 -6.69 13.05 -1.08
C LYS A 109 -6.17 12.68 -2.47
N ALA A 110 -4.88 12.87 -2.73
CA ALA A 110 -4.28 12.51 -4.01
C ALA A 110 -4.39 10.99 -4.28
N CYS A 111 -4.16 10.18 -3.26
CA CYS A 111 -4.31 8.73 -3.33
C CYS A 111 -5.77 8.31 -3.60
N TYR A 112 -6.74 8.96 -2.95
CA TYR A 112 -8.17 8.76 -3.22
C TYR A 112 -8.52 9.05 -4.67
N ASP A 113 -8.11 10.21 -5.19
CA ASP A 113 -8.41 10.64 -6.56
C ASP A 113 -7.79 9.67 -7.59
N TRP A 114 -6.58 9.20 -7.34
CA TRP A 114 -5.89 8.21 -8.17
C TRP A 114 -6.59 6.85 -8.14
N ILE A 115 -6.91 6.31 -6.95
CA ILE A 115 -7.61 5.03 -6.81
C ILE A 115 -8.97 5.11 -7.49
N ASN A 116 -9.73 6.16 -7.25
CA ASN A 116 -11.05 6.32 -7.84
C ASN A 116 -11.02 6.24 -9.37
N LYS A 117 -9.99 6.80 -10.00
CA LYS A 117 -9.88 6.91 -11.47
C LYS A 117 -9.23 5.69 -12.13
N LYS A 118 -8.23 5.07 -11.49
CA LYS A 118 -7.30 4.14 -12.17
C LYS A 118 -7.16 2.78 -11.53
N VAL A 119 -7.71 2.56 -10.33
CA VAL A 119 -7.47 1.34 -9.57
C VAL A 119 -8.77 0.60 -9.30
N GLU A 120 -8.79 -0.69 -9.61
CA GLU A 120 -9.75 -1.64 -9.08
C GLU A 120 -9.13 -2.41 -7.92
N ILE A 121 -9.93 -2.65 -6.86
CA ILE A 121 -9.43 -3.25 -5.62
C ILE A 121 -10.31 -4.40 -5.20
N LYS A 122 -9.72 -5.57 -5.07
CA LYS A 122 -10.34 -6.76 -4.48
C LYS A 122 -9.56 -7.25 -3.27
N SER A 123 -10.21 -8.02 -2.42
CA SER A 123 -9.60 -8.67 -1.26
C SER A 123 -9.98 -10.14 -1.20
N MET A 124 -9.05 -10.97 -0.71
CA MET A 124 -9.41 -12.33 -0.30
C MET A 124 -10.47 -12.25 0.80
N VAL A 125 -11.44 -13.16 0.77
CA VAL A 125 -12.49 -13.27 1.80
C VAL A 125 -11.97 -13.95 3.06
N LYS A 126 -11.10 -14.97 2.89
CA LYS A 126 -10.56 -15.75 4.00
C LYS A 126 -9.19 -15.22 4.46
N PRO A 127 -9.01 -14.97 5.78
CA PRO A 127 -7.71 -14.58 6.32
C PRO A 127 -6.68 -15.70 6.18
N ASN A 128 -5.41 -15.32 6.08
CA ASN A 128 -4.27 -16.23 5.99
C ASN A 128 -4.34 -17.24 4.81
N PHE A 129 -5.06 -16.87 3.75
CA PHE A 129 -5.22 -17.77 2.60
C PHE A 129 -4.24 -17.46 1.46
N LEU A 130 -3.83 -16.21 1.30
CA LEU A 130 -2.90 -15.76 0.27
C LEU A 130 -1.73 -14.98 0.88
N HIS A 131 -0.53 -15.56 0.85
CA HIS A 131 0.68 -14.96 1.42
C HIS A 131 1.67 -14.42 0.38
N GLY A 132 1.53 -14.79 -0.88
CA GLY A 132 2.38 -14.32 -1.97
C GLY A 132 2.24 -12.80 -2.18
N LYS A 133 3.34 -12.16 -2.58
CA LYS A 133 3.34 -10.78 -3.09
C LYS A 133 3.82 -10.82 -4.53
N MET A 134 3.14 -10.09 -5.38
CA MET A 134 3.38 -10.07 -6.81
C MET A 134 3.23 -8.66 -7.34
N TYR A 135 4.09 -8.30 -8.26
CA TYR A 135 4.02 -7.06 -9.03
C TYR A 135 4.23 -7.42 -10.49
N HIS A 136 3.21 -7.26 -11.30
CA HIS A 136 3.26 -7.49 -12.74
C HIS A 136 2.96 -6.19 -13.46
N ILE A 137 3.78 -5.84 -14.42
CA ILE A 137 3.70 -4.62 -15.23
C ILE A 137 3.62 -5.03 -16.69
N LYS A 138 2.61 -4.56 -17.40
CA LYS A 138 2.50 -4.63 -18.84
C LYS A 138 2.57 -3.22 -19.41
N GLN A 139 3.67 -2.91 -20.08
CA GLN A 139 3.88 -1.62 -20.73
C GLN A 139 3.01 -1.51 -21.98
N GLN A 140 2.74 -0.28 -22.43
CA GLN A 140 1.94 -0.02 -23.63
C GLN A 140 2.54 -0.67 -24.90
N CYS A 141 3.86 -0.74 -24.99
CA CYS A 141 4.58 -1.39 -26.09
C CYS A 141 4.50 -2.93 -26.06
N GLY A 142 3.83 -3.52 -25.07
CA GLY A 142 3.68 -4.98 -24.92
C GLY A 142 4.78 -5.66 -24.11
N ILE A 143 5.82 -4.94 -23.66
CA ILE A 143 6.84 -5.50 -22.77
C ILE A 143 6.20 -5.79 -21.40
N GLU A 144 6.44 -7.00 -20.89
CA GLU A 144 5.98 -7.41 -19.57
C GLU A 144 7.16 -7.60 -18.63
N LYS A 145 6.98 -7.18 -17.38
CA LYS A 145 7.93 -7.32 -16.28
C LYS A 145 7.20 -7.82 -15.06
N ALA A 146 7.84 -8.71 -14.30
CA ALA A 146 7.25 -9.21 -13.06
C ALA A 146 8.28 -9.46 -11.98
N VAL A 147 7.87 -9.30 -10.73
CA VAL A 147 8.63 -9.67 -9.53
C VAL A 147 7.68 -10.31 -8.52
N VAL A 148 8.14 -11.36 -7.86
CA VAL A 148 7.40 -12.08 -6.82
C VAL A 148 8.26 -12.22 -5.58
N GLY A 149 7.65 -12.24 -4.40
CA GLY A 149 8.40 -12.45 -3.15
C GLY A 149 7.64 -12.03 -1.90
N SER A 150 8.37 -11.45 -0.95
CA SER A 150 7.85 -11.08 0.38
C SER A 150 7.45 -9.61 0.53
N SER A 151 7.87 -8.72 -0.36
CA SER A 151 7.65 -7.26 -0.27
C SER A 151 6.19 -6.87 -0.35
N ASN A 152 5.65 -6.26 0.71
CA ASN A 152 4.35 -5.61 0.67
C ASN A 152 4.41 -4.22 0.03
N PHE A 153 3.26 -3.69 -0.41
CA PHE A 153 3.14 -2.33 -0.95
C PHE A 153 3.14 -1.28 0.17
N THR A 154 4.25 -1.22 0.87
CA THR A 154 4.55 -0.29 1.96
C THR A 154 5.92 0.35 1.74
N VAL A 155 6.19 1.49 2.36
CA VAL A 155 7.50 2.17 2.22
C VAL A 155 8.66 1.24 2.58
N ASN A 156 8.53 0.52 3.71
CA ASN A 156 9.57 -0.39 4.19
C ASN A 156 9.66 -1.68 3.35
N GLY A 157 8.51 -2.25 2.94
CA GLY A 157 8.45 -3.45 2.12
C GLY A 157 8.98 -3.24 0.70
N LEU A 158 8.76 -2.06 0.12
CA LEU A 158 9.28 -1.72 -1.20
C LEU A 158 10.74 -1.24 -1.20
N GLY A 159 11.33 -1.02 -0.02
CA GLY A 159 12.69 -0.48 0.10
C GLY A 159 12.81 0.97 -0.36
N LEU A 160 11.77 1.80 -0.12
CA LEU A 160 11.70 3.21 -0.50
C LEU A 160 12.10 4.17 0.63
N GLY A 161 12.22 3.67 1.85
CA GLY A 161 12.59 4.45 3.04
C GLY A 161 14.04 4.22 3.48
N ILE A 162 14.49 5.05 4.44
CA ILE A 162 15.81 4.91 5.08
C ILE A 162 15.86 3.62 5.91
N ASN A 163 14.78 3.33 6.65
CA ASN A 163 14.61 2.11 7.43
C ASN A 163 13.72 1.15 6.62
N HIS A 164 14.32 0.21 5.92
CA HIS A 164 13.58 -0.75 5.11
C HIS A 164 13.86 -2.18 5.58
N ASN A 165 12.92 -3.07 5.32
CA ASN A 165 13.08 -4.49 5.63
C ASN A 165 14.05 -5.12 4.65
N ILE A 166 14.80 -6.13 5.12
CA ILE A 166 15.43 -7.08 4.21
C ILE A 166 14.31 -8.01 3.71
N GLU A 167 14.15 -8.08 2.42
CA GLU A 167 13.11 -8.84 1.74
C GLU A 167 13.72 -9.87 0.79
N LEU A 168 12.96 -10.85 0.37
CA LEU A 168 13.38 -11.80 -0.65
C LEU A 168 12.39 -11.77 -1.80
N ASN A 169 12.84 -11.22 -2.93
CA ASN A 169 12.04 -11.14 -4.14
C ASN A 169 12.87 -11.62 -5.34
N ILE A 170 12.21 -12.20 -6.33
CA ILE A 170 12.81 -12.66 -7.57
C ILE A 170 12.11 -11.99 -8.75
N ILE A 171 12.90 -11.40 -9.65
CA ILE A 171 12.44 -10.93 -10.95
C ILE A 171 12.22 -12.16 -11.84
N ILE A 172 11.08 -12.20 -12.50
CA ILE A 172 10.73 -13.25 -13.45
C ILE A 172 11.18 -12.83 -14.84
N ASP A 173 12.28 -13.40 -15.32
CA ASP A 173 12.94 -12.96 -16.54
C ASP A 173 12.42 -13.65 -17.82
N ASN A 174 11.85 -14.86 -17.70
CA ASN A 174 11.35 -15.58 -18.86
C ASN A 174 9.86 -15.34 -19.12
N ASP A 175 9.47 -15.37 -20.41
CA ASP A 175 8.11 -15.04 -20.85
C ASP A 175 7.08 -16.06 -20.38
N ARG A 176 7.44 -17.34 -20.34
CA ARG A 176 6.55 -18.42 -19.91
C ARG A 176 6.11 -18.22 -18.47
N ASP A 177 7.06 -18.02 -17.55
CA ASP A 177 6.75 -17.92 -16.12
C ASP A 177 6.03 -16.59 -15.82
N ARG A 178 6.32 -15.51 -16.59
CA ARG A 178 5.52 -14.27 -16.50
C ARG A 178 4.07 -14.49 -16.93
N ALA A 179 3.85 -15.20 -18.03
CA ALA A 179 2.52 -15.53 -18.52
C ALA A 179 1.76 -16.42 -17.51
N ASP A 180 2.42 -17.44 -16.95
CA ASP A 180 1.82 -18.30 -15.91
C ASP A 180 1.45 -17.50 -14.66
N LEU A 181 2.31 -16.58 -14.23
CA LEU A 181 2.05 -15.70 -13.10
C LEU A 181 0.84 -14.77 -13.36
N LYS A 182 0.76 -14.22 -14.57
CA LYS A 182 -0.36 -13.38 -14.99
C LYS A 182 -1.66 -14.17 -15.02
N ASN A 183 -1.64 -15.37 -15.59
CA ASN A 183 -2.80 -16.26 -15.66
C ASN A 183 -3.27 -16.67 -14.25
N TRP A 184 -2.34 -16.96 -13.36
CA TRP A 184 -2.66 -17.24 -11.95
C TRP A 184 -3.33 -16.05 -11.27
N PHE A 185 -2.84 -14.82 -11.48
CA PHE A 185 -3.47 -13.61 -10.96
C PHE A 185 -4.89 -13.46 -11.53
N GLU A 186 -5.07 -13.60 -12.84
CA GLU A 186 -6.37 -13.48 -13.49
C GLU A 186 -7.37 -14.53 -13.04
N PHE A 187 -6.90 -15.76 -12.78
CA PHE A 187 -7.74 -16.81 -12.19
C PHE A 187 -8.31 -16.40 -10.83
N LEU A 188 -7.48 -15.82 -9.95
CA LEU A 188 -7.96 -15.31 -8.66
C LEU A 188 -8.82 -14.06 -8.83
N TRP A 189 -8.38 -13.12 -9.68
CA TRP A 189 -9.06 -11.87 -9.90
C TRP A 189 -10.48 -12.03 -10.45
N ASN A 190 -10.67 -12.97 -11.35
CA ASN A 190 -11.95 -13.26 -12.01
C ASN A 190 -12.75 -14.36 -11.29
N ASP A 191 -12.33 -14.74 -10.08
CA ASP A 191 -13.06 -15.76 -9.32
C ASP A 191 -14.51 -15.33 -9.07
N ASN A 192 -15.43 -16.24 -9.34
CA ASN A 192 -16.87 -16.08 -9.11
C ASN A 192 -17.41 -17.04 -8.05
N THR A 193 -16.53 -17.78 -7.36
CA THR A 193 -16.92 -18.76 -6.32
C THR A 193 -16.95 -18.12 -4.94
N GLY A 194 -16.59 -16.85 -4.80
CA GLY A 194 -16.57 -16.12 -3.53
C GLY A 194 -15.24 -16.20 -2.78
N LEU A 195 -14.13 -16.47 -3.47
CA LEU A 195 -12.79 -16.37 -2.90
C LEU A 195 -12.35 -14.93 -2.70
N VAL A 196 -12.79 -14.04 -3.59
CA VAL A 196 -12.46 -12.61 -3.57
C VAL A 196 -13.73 -11.77 -3.56
N GLU A 197 -13.62 -10.57 -3.00
CA GLU A 197 -14.68 -9.55 -2.97
C GLU A 197 -14.15 -8.19 -3.39
N ASP A 198 -14.99 -7.35 -4.00
CA ASP A 198 -14.67 -5.96 -4.29
C ASP A 198 -14.70 -5.16 -3.00
N VAL A 199 -13.60 -4.45 -2.72
CA VAL A 199 -13.44 -3.63 -1.52
C VAL A 199 -13.04 -2.19 -1.84
N LYS A 200 -13.14 -1.77 -3.12
CA LYS A 200 -12.77 -0.42 -3.55
C LYS A 200 -13.54 0.66 -2.78
N ALA A 201 -14.85 0.47 -2.62
CA ALA A 201 -15.68 1.42 -1.90
C ALA A 201 -15.27 1.59 -0.43
N GLN A 202 -14.90 0.50 0.25
CA GLN A 202 -14.42 0.54 1.63
C GLN A 202 -13.08 1.30 1.76
N VAL A 203 -12.15 1.05 0.83
CA VAL A 203 -10.86 1.74 0.79
C VAL A 203 -11.04 3.23 0.51
N LEU A 204 -11.87 3.60 -0.45
CA LEU A 204 -12.18 5.00 -0.77
C LEU A 204 -12.84 5.72 0.41
N ASN A 205 -13.80 5.09 1.08
CA ASN A 205 -14.45 5.66 2.26
C ASN A 205 -13.44 5.91 3.39
N TYR A 206 -12.54 4.97 3.65
CA TYR A 206 -11.47 5.15 4.64
C TYR A 206 -10.55 6.33 4.28
N LEU A 207 -10.06 6.39 3.03
CA LEU A 207 -9.20 7.48 2.59
C LEU A 207 -9.91 8.84 2.69
N GLN A 208 -11.21 8.89 2.34
CA GLN A 208 -12.01 10.09 2.44
C GLN A 208 -12.04 10.62 3.87
N GLN A 209 -12.15 9.78 4.86
CA GLN A 209 -12.14 10.19 6.28
C GLN A 209 -10.80 10.75 6.74
N LEU A 210 -9.68 10.36 6.10
CA LEU A 210 -8.37 10.88 6.43
C LEU A 210 -8.17 12.34 6.01
N TYR A 211 -8.91 12.84 5.00
CA TYR A 211 -8.73 14.18 4.47
C TYR A 211 -9.96 15.09 4.59
N ILE A 212 -11.15 14.55 4.90
CA ILE A 212 -12.31 15.41 5.20
C ILE A 212 -11.95 16.30 6.37
N GLU A 213 -12.05 17.60 6.17
CA GLU A 213 -12.01 18.55 7.25
C GLU A 213 -13.33 18.44 8.01
N ASN A 214 -13.23 18.05 9.27
CA ASN A 214 -14.37 18.23 10.16
C ASN A 214 -14.60 19.75 10.25
N GLU A 215 -15.81 20.18 9.95
CA GLU A 215 -16.20 21.59 10.10
C GLU A 215 -15.83 22.07 11.51
N PRO A 216 -15.45 23.34 11.69
CA PRO A 216 -15.10 23.89 13.01
C PRO A 216 -16.16 23.59 14.07
N GLU A 217 -17.43 23.57 13.68
CA GLU A 217 -18.56 23.19 14.55
C GLU A 217 -18.47 21.76 15.06
N PHE A 218 -18.09 20.79 14.18
CA PHE A 218 -17.91 19.39 14.62
C PHE A 218 -16.73 19.24 15.57
N ILE A 219 -15.64 19.96 15.37
CA ILE A 219 -14.49 19.98 16.28
C ILE A 219 -14.91 20.58 17.62
N TYR A 220 -15.70 21.67 17.59
CA TYR A 220 -16.24 22.30 18.78
C TYR A 220 -17.16 21.36 19.55
N PHE A 221 -18.12 20.71 18.89
CA PHE A 221 -19.01 19.73 19.53
C PHE A 221 -18.25 18.53 20.08
N LYS A 222 -17.26 18.01 19.36
CA LYS A 222 -16.44 16.89 19.84
C LYS A 222 -15.59 17.29 21.04
N THR A 223 -15.06 18.49 21.07
CA THR A 223 -14.30 19.04 22.22
C THR A 223 -15.21 19.23 23.43
N LEU A 224 -16.41 19.82 23.24
CA LEU A 224 -17.41 19.96 24.30
C LEU A 224 -17.85 18.60 24.83
N PHE A 225 -18.12 17.63 23.95
CA PHE A 225 -18.53 16.28 24.36
C PHE A 225 -17.47 15.62 25.25
N HIS A 226 -16.18 15.69 24.90
CA HIS A 226 -15.11 15.15 25.72
C HIS A 226 -14.95 15.88 27.05
N ILE A 227 -15.16 17.20 27.09
CA ILE A 227 -15.13 17.97 28.34
C ILE A 227 -16.30 17.54 29.25
N PHE A 228 -17.50 17.41 28.69
CA PHE A 228 -18.68 16.98 29.45
C PHE A 228 -18.59 15.52 29.89
N GLU A 229 -18.06 14.62 29.06
CA GLU A 229 -17.84 13.22 29.42
C GLU A 229 -16.87 13.11 30.58
N SER A 230 -15.73 13.80 30.50
CA SER A 230 -14.76 13.87 31.60
C SER A 230 -15.33 14.46 32.89
N TYR A 231 -16.15 15.50 32.78
CA TYR A 231 -16.81 16.13 33.92
C TYR A 231 -17.83 15.20 34.59
N LEU A 232 -18.63 14.47 33.79
CA LEU A 232 -19.61 13.50 34.30
C LEU A 232 -18.92 12.29 34.97
N ASP A 233 -17.81 11.82 34.41
CA ASP A 233 -17.01 10.74 34.98
C ASP A 233 -16.37 11.12 36.33
N GLU A 234 -15.99 12.38 36.49
CA GLU A 234 -15.49 12.89 37.78
C GLU A 234 -16.60 12.99 38.83
N GLN A 235 -17.82 13.40 38.42
CA GLN A 235 -18.98 13.50 39.31
C GLN A 235 -19.50 12.13 39.77
N GLN A 236 -19.30 11.06 38.98
CA GLN A 236 -19.71 9.70 39.37
C GLN A 236 -18.71 8.99 40.27
N LYS A 237 -17.50 9.51 40.42
CA LYS A 237 -16.44 8.95 41.25
C LYS A 237 -16.32 9.64 42.65
N GLY A 238 -17.10 10.69 42.93
CA GLY A 238 -17.22 11.38 44.22
C GLY A 238 -18.50 10.97 44.95
#